data_f7e1f385151bdb17cbc4340cead8a424
#
_entry.id   f7e1f385151bdb17cbc4340cead8a424
#
_cell.length_a   1.000
_cell.length_b   1.000
_cell.length_c   1.000
_cell.angle_alpha   90.00
_cell.angle_beta   90.00
_cell.angle_gamma   90.00
#
_symmetry.space_group_name_H-M   'P 1'
#
loop_
_entity.id
_entity.type
_entity.pdbx_description
1 polymer ?
#
loop_
_entity_poly.entity_id
_entity_poly.type
_entity_poly.pdbx_seq_one_letter_code
_entity_poly.pdbx_strand_id
1 'polypeptide(L)'
;MNKIKKYVDDIAEELDGAKHYIETALEYKAAGDTNRYNRYKEMSVQELSHAMFLHEFAVQDIEQLKTVYPDIPQEMQDKWDRSHVDYVEKAAWIKQMQAM
;
A
#
# COMPACT_ATOMS: atom_id res chain seq x y z
N MET A 1 -4.93 -7.84 -18.02
CA MET A 1 -4.38 -8.95 -17.20
C MET A 1 -3.03 -8.60 -16.61
N ASN A 2 -2.08 -8.18 -17.42
CA ASN A 2 -0.81 -7.61 -16.91
C ASN A 2 -1.04 -6.38 -16.00
N LYS A 3 -2.14 -5.68 -16.21
CA LYS A 3 -2.51 -4.51 -15.43
C LYS A 3 -2.81 -4.84 -13.96
N ILE A 4 -3.48 -5.97 -13.69
CA ILE A 4 -3.75 -6.43 -12.31
C ILE A 4 -2.44 -6.75 -11.60
N LYS A 5 -1.55 -7.48 -12.27
CA LYS A 5 -0.22 -7.79 -11.72
C LYS A 5 0.56 -6.52 -11.40
N LYS A 6 0.52 -5.55 -12.28
CA LYS A 6 1.21 -4.27 -12.08
C LYS A 6 0.69 -3.55 -10.85
N TYR A 7 -0.64 -3.48 -10.67
CA TYR A 7 -1.21 -2.88 -9.47
C TYR A 7 -0.79 -3.61 -8.19
N VAL A 8 -0.81 -4.94 -8.21
CA VAL A 8 -0.38 -5.76 -7.06
C VAL A 8 1.06 -5.42 -6.68
N ASP A 9 1.95 -5.40 -7.66
CA ASP A 9 3.37 -5.13 -7.43
C ASP A 9 3.60 -3.68 -6.96
N ASP A 10 2.96 -2.71 -7.59
CA ASP A 10 3.11 -1.29 -7.24
C ASP A 10 2.56 -0.98 -5.85
N ILE A 11 1.41 -1.56 -5.49
CA ILE A 11 0.83 -1.40 -4.15
C ILE A 11 1.77 -1.96 -3.09
N ALA A 12 2.31 -3.15 -3.32
CA ALA A 12 3.26 -3.77 -2.40
C ALA A 12 4.51 -2.91 -2.21
N GLU A 13 5.04 -2.36 -3.28
CA GLU A 13 6.22 -1.48 -3.25
C GLU A 13 5.96 -0.22 -2.42
N GLU A 14 4.81 0.43 -2.60
CA GLU A 14 4.46 1.63 -1.85
C GLU A 14 4.22 1.34 -0.36
N LEU A 15 3.59 0.20 -0.05
CA LEU A 15 3.39 -0.23 1.35
C LEU A 15 4.74 -0.51 2.03
N ASP A 16 5.65 -1.17 1.34
CA ASP A 16 6.99 -1.45 1.87
C ASP A 16 7.76 -0.15 2.11
N GLY A 17 7.63 0.82 1.22
CA GLY A 17 8.21 2.15 1.39
C GLY A 17 7.64 2.88 2.60
N ALA A 18 6.32 2.89 2.74
CA ALA A 18 5.64 3.53 3.87
C ALA A 18 6.07 2.91 5.21
N LYS A 19 6.16 1.60 5.25
CA LYS A 19 6.61 0.85 6.44
C LYS A 19 8.05 1.21 6.80
N HIS A 20 8.94 1.15 5.81
CA HIS A 20 10.35 1.46 6.00
C HIS A 20 10.53 2.88 6.56
N TYR A 21 9.87 3.86 6.00
CA TYR A 21 9.98 5.25 6.43
C TYR A 21 9.43 5.47 7.83
N ILE A 22 8.32 4.85 8.20
CA ILE A 22 7.81 5.04 9.57
C ILE A 22 8.68 4.33 10.61
N GLU A 23 9.23 3.17 10.31
CA GLU A 23 10.18 2.50 11.19
C GLU A 23 11.41 3.37 11.41
N THR A 24 11.95 3.96 10.35
CA THR A 24 13.08 4.90 10.43
C THR A 24 12.72 6.15 11.23
N ALA A 25 11.54 6.70 11.01
CA ALA A 25 11.06 7.87 11.77
C ALA A 25 11.04 7.58 13.28
N LEU A 26 10.53 6.42 13.67
CA LEU A 26 10.45 6.05 15.09
C LEU A 26 11.84 5.84 15.72
N GLU A 27 12.81 5.37 14.94
CA GLU A 27 14.21 5.30 15.41
C GLU A 27 14.75 6.69 15.71
N TYR A 28 14.50 7.67 14.86
CA TYR A 28 14.92 9.06 15.11
C TYR A 28 14.17 9.69 16.27
N LYS A 29 12.88 9.38 16.43
CA LYS A 29 12.12 9.84 17.59
C LYS A 29 12.76 9.34 18.90
N ALA A 30 13.12 8.07 18.95
CA ALA A 30 13.78 7.48 20.11
C ALA A 30 15.15 8.11 20.39
N ALA A 31 15.84 8.56 19.35
CA ALA A 31 17.13 9.25 19.46
C ALA A 31 17.00 10.73 19.80
N GLY A 32 15.79 11.28 19.89
CA GLY A 32 15.57 12.69 20.17
C GLY A 32 15.73 13.60 18.97
N ASP A 33 15.83 13.06 17.77
CA ASP A 33 15.98 13.83 16.53
C ASP A 33 14.59 14.13 15.92
N THR A 34 13.95 15.16 16.45
CA THR A 34 12.59 15.54 16.06
C THR A 34 12.50 15.96 14.58
N ASN A 35 13.53 16.61 14.06
CA ASN A 35 13.52 17.05 12.67
C ASN A 35 13.48 15.86 11.70
N ARG A 36 14.36 14.87 11.89
CA ARG A 36 14.37 13.69 11.03
C ARG A 36 13.14 12.82 11.25
N TYR A 37 12.66 12.69 12.48
CA TYR A 37 11.39 12.01 12.76
C TYR A 37 10.27 12.61 11.92
N ASN A 38 10.09 13.92 11.93
CA ASN A 38 9.01 14.57 11.19
C ASN A 38 9.15 14.36 9.68
N ARG A 39 10.35 14.45 9.13
CA ARG A 39 10.61 14.26 7.71
C ARG A 39 10.30 12.85 7.23
N TYR A 40 10.79 11.83 7.94
CA TYR A 40 10.54 10.44 7.59
C TYR A 40 9.07 10.07 7.78
N LYS A 41 8.41 10.62 8.80
CA LYS A 41 6.97 10.44 8.98
C LYS A 41 6.18 10.98 7.79
N GLU A 42 6.50 12.18 7.30
CA GLU A 42 5.89 12.74 6.09
C GLU A 42 6.08 11.84 4.89
N MET A 43 7.28 11.31 4.69
CA MET A 43 7.57 10.39 3.59
C MET A 43 6.72 9.11 3.70
N SER A 44 6.56 8.58 4.91
CA SER A 44 5.70 7.42 5.16
C SER A 44 4.25 7.71 4.79
N VAL A 45 3.72 8.84 5.21
CA VAL A 45 2.33 9.25 4.93
C VAL A 45 2.12 9.39 3.41
N GLN A 46 3.07 9.97 2.70
CA GLN A 46 3.00 10.11 1.24
C GLN A 46 3.00 8.76 0.55
N GLU A 47 3.88 7.84 0.94
CA GLU A 47 3.94 6.49 0.35
C GLU A 47 2.65 5.71 0.60
N LEU A 48 2.09 5.80 1.81
CA LEU A 48 0.81 5.15 2.11
C LEU A 48 -0.32 5.77 1.27
N SER A 49 -0.31 7.07 1.07
CA SER A 49 -1.28 7.76 0.20
C SER A 49 -1.21 7.23 -1.23
N HIS A 50 0.00 7.00 -1.76
CA HIS A 50 0.19 6.40 -3.10
C HIS A 50 -0.40 4.99 -3.16
N ALA A 51 -0.16 4.17 -2.13
CA ALA A 51 -0.75 2.83 -2.06
C ALA A 51 -2.28 2.87 -2.06
N MET A 52 -2.86 3.82 -1.33
CA MET A 52 -4.32 4.00 -1.26
C MET A 52 -4.91 4.40 -2.62
N PHE A 53 -4.28 5.31 -3.35
CA PHE A 53 -4.71 5.69 -4.70
C PHE A 53 -4.60 4.53 -5.68
N LEU A 54 -3.49 3.81 -5.65
CA LEU A 54 -3.28 2.65 -6.52
C LEU A 54 -4.32 1.56 -6.25
N HIS A 55 -4.64 1.31 -4.99
CA HIS A 55 -5.67 0.35 -4.59
C HIS A 55 -7.04 0.77 -5.12
N GLU A 56 -7.39 2.05 -4.99
CA GLU A 56 -8.65 2.59 -5.51
C GLU A 56 -8.76 2.41 -7.02
N PHE A 57 -7.71 2.76 -7.76
CA PHE A 57 -7.68 2.58 -9.22
C PHE A 57 -7.77 1.11 -9.61
N ALA A 58 -7.10 0.23 -8.86
CA ALA A 58 -7.16 -1.20 -9.10
C ALA A 58 -8.58 -1.75 -8.94
N VAL A 59 -9.28 -1.35 -7.88
CA VAL A 59 -10.68 -1.75 -7.66
C VAL A 59 -11.57 -1.32 -8.84
N GLN A 60 -11.44 -0.06 -9.27
CA GLN A 60 -12.20 0.47 -10.39
C GLN A 60 -11.92 -0.29 -11.68
N ASP A 61 -10.65 -0.54 -11.98
CA ASP A 61 -10.25 -1.22 -13.20
C ASP A 61 -10.68 -2.69 -13.22
N ILE A 62 -10.61 -3.37 -12.08
CA ILE A 62 -11.04 -4.76 -11.96
C ILE A 62 -12.56 -4.88 -12.15
N GLU A 63 -13.33 -3.98 -11.56
CA GLU A 63 -14.78 -3.95 -11.76
C GLU A 63 -15.13 -3.73 -13.23
N GLN A 64 -14.42 -2.84 -13.90
CA GLN A 64 -14.62 -2.59 -15.32
C GLN A 64 -14.25 -3.81 -16.17
N LEU A 65 -13.18 -4.53 -15.84
CA LEU A 65 -12.79 -5.76 -16.53
C LEU A 65 -13.87 -6.84 -16.41
N LYS A 66 -14.55 -6.93 -15.27
CA LYS A 66 -15.62 -7.89 -15.05
C LYS A 66 -16.84 -7.65 -15.97
N THR A 67 -17.04 -6.43 -16.44
CA THR A 67 -18.12 -6.13 -17.38
C THR A 67 -17.80 -6.61 -18.80
N VAL A 68 -16.53 -6.65 -19.16
CA VAL A 68 -16.05 -7.06 -20.50
C VAL A 68 -15.70 -8.55 -20.52
N TYR A 69 -15.10 -9.05 -19.43
CA TYR A 69 -14.66 -10.43 -19.27
C TYR A 69 -15.33 -11.00 -18.00
N PRO A 70 -16.54 -11.61 -18.12
CA PRO A 70 -17.27 -12.11 -16.94
C PRO A 70 -16.52 -13.21 -16.21
N ASP A 71 -15.63 -13.93 -16.90
CA ASP A 71 -14.82 -15.00 -16.30
C ASP A 71 -13.36 -14.57 -16.21
N ILE A 72 -13.01 -13.81 -15.17
CA ILE A 72 -11.61 -13.53 -14.86
C ILE A 72 -10.95 -14.85 -14.42
N PRO A 73 -9.75 -15.19 -14.94
CA PRO A 73 -9.04 -16.40 -14.49
C PRO A 73 -8.92 -16.44 -12.98
N GLN A 74 -9.24 -17.61 -12.39
CA GLN A 74 -9.25 -17.79 -10.94
C GLN A 74 -7.90 -17.42 -10.30
N GLU A 75 -6.81 -17.75 -10.96
CA GLU A 75 -5.46 -17.41 -10.49
C GLU A 75 -5.28 -15.90 -10.29
N MET A 76 -5.82 -15.10 -11.18
CA MET A 76 -5.74 -13.64 -11.09
C MET A 76 -6.65 -13.10 -10.00
N GLN A 77 -7.85 -13.66 -9.86
CA GLN A 77 -8.76 -13.30 -8.79
C GLN A 77 -8.14 -13.60 -7.44
N ASP A 78 -7.54 -14.78 -7.28
CA ASP A 78 -6.87 -15.19 -6.04
C ASP A 78 -5.69 -14.26 -5.72
N LYS A 79 -4.91 -13.90 -6.71
CA LYS A 79 -3.79 -12.97 -6.55
C LYS A 79 -4.25 -11.60 -6.07
N TRP A 80 -5.33 -11.09 -6.66
CA TRP A 80 -5.91 -9.80 -6.24
C TRP A 80 -6.47 -9.89 -4.82
N ASP A 81 -7.20 -10.96 -4.49
CA ASP A 81 -7.79 -11.14 -3.17
C ASP A 81 -6.72 -11.19 -2.09
N ARG A 82 -5.61 -11.88 -2.32
CA ARG A 82 -4.47 -11.91 -1.40
C ARG A 82 -3.83 -10.53 -1.25
N SER A 83 -3.66 -9.82 -2.36
CA SER A 83 -3.13 -8.45 -2.35
C SER A 83 -4.02 -7.52 -1.56
N HIS A 84 -5.33 -7.64 -1.70
CA HIS A 84 -6.30 -6.82 -0.98
C HIS A 84 -6.23 -7.05 0.53
N VAL A 85 -6.21 -8.31 0.97
CA VAL A 85 -6.07 -8.65 2.40
C VAL A 85 -4.76 -8.11 2.96
N ASP A 86 -3.67 -8.32 2.25
CA ASP A 86 -2.34 -7.82 2.65
C ASP A 86 -2.32 -6.30 2.76
N TYR A 87 -2.93 -5.62 1.80
CA TYR A 87 -3.07 -4.16 1.81
C TYR A 87 -3.84 -3.69 3.06
N VAL A 88 -4.99 -4.29 3.36
CA VAL A 88 -5.82 -3.90 4.51
C VAL A 88 -5.03 -4.04 5.82
N GLU A 89 -4.36 -5.17 6.01
CA GLU A 89 -3.59 -5.45 7.21
C GLU A 89 -2.38 -4.52 7.34
N LYS A 90 -1.59 -4.38 6.30
CA LYS A 90 -0.38 -3.54 6.32
C LYS A 90 -0.71 -2.06 6.46
N ALA A 91 -1.73 -1.57 5.75
CA ALA A 91 -2.13 -0.18 5.84
C ALA A 91 -2.59 0.17 7.26
N ALA A 92 -3.37 -0.69 7.90
CA ALA A 92 -3.81 -0.51 9.28
C ALA A 92 -2.63 -0.44 10.26
N TRP A 93 -1.67 -1.36 10.12
CA TRP A 93 -0.48 -1.40 10.94
C TRP A 93 0.39 -0.15 10.76
N ILE A 94 0.62 0.26 9.51
CA ILE A 94 1.39 1.47 9.20
C ILE A 94 0.74 2.71 9.80
N LYS A 95 -0.59 2.83 9.69
CA LYS A 95 -1.33 3.95 10.28
C LYS A 95 -1.18 4.01 11.80
N GLN A 96 -1.19 2.86 12.46
CA GLN A 96 -0.95 2.79 13.92
C GLN A 96 0.44 3.31 14.26
N MET A 97 1.45 2.93 13.51
CA MET A 97 2.81 3.42 13.72
C MET A 97 2.94 4.91 13.43
N GLN A 98 2.27 5.41 12.39
CA GLN A 98 2.26 6.85 12.09
C GLN A 98 1.60 7.67 13.19
N ALA A 99 0.70 7.08 13.98
CA ALA A 99 0.05 7.72 15.11
C ALA A 99 0.90 7.74 16.37
N MET A 100 1.99 7.02 16.39
CA MET A 100 2.93 6.99 17.52
C MET A 100 3.83 8.23 17.49
#